data_a1adb60c515d0192957d6d79855d546e
#
_entry.id   a1adb60c515d0192957d6d79855d546e
#
_cell.length_a   1.000
_cell.length_b   1.000
_cell.length_c   1.000
_cell.angle_alpha   90.00
_cell.angle_beta   90.00
_cell.angle_gamma   90.00
#
_symmetry.space_group_name_H-M   'P 1'
#
loop_
_entity.id
_entity.type
_entity.pdbx_description
1 polymer ?
#
loop_
_entity_poly.entity_id
_entity_poly.type
_entity_poly.pdbx_seq_one_letter_code
_entity_poly.pdbx_strand_id
1 'polypeptide(L)'
;MTARAIRRCHEKDALMLKPLKPFLPWMLLLAMGLGWGLAFSLAKMAILAGGMPFGMAFWQMVAACVMCFVICQIQRKPIPMTRQAIANYLLVSVLASSVPSSCLMFAAGRVPAGVIAITIAIVPMLTYALATSMGREHQSLIRLSGLFCGIIAILLLVVPSTSLPDRSAVPWILVAAIAPTFHAFNNINLTRPVMAGMHPLHIIFGANLFGAMTLLPLSLASGHMFPLAFPFGVLEWALFGNAVINILAFVGFITTIQLAGPIFASQTGYIVTISGVIWGMVLF
;
A
#
# COMPACT_ATOMS: atom_id res chain seq x y z
N MET A 1 35.18 -8.00 22.75
CA MET A 1 34.80 -8.68 21.49
C MET A 1 35.53 -8.02 20.34
N THR A 2 36.44 -8.74 19.70
CA THR A 2 37.38 -8.14 18.72
C THR A 2 36.70 -7.89 17.37
N ALA A 3 37.09 -6.84 16.67
CA ALA A 3 36.58 -6.44 15.35
C ALA A 3 36.57 -7.59 14.30
N ARG A 4 37.43 -8.60 14.48
CA ARG A 4 37.45 -9.86 13.69
C ARG A 4 36.23 -10.75 13.93
N ALA A 5 35.64 -10.76 15.13
CA ALA A 5 34.46 -11.57 15.44
C ALA A 5 33.20 -10.97 14.80
N ILE A 6 33.09 -9.63 14.78
CA ILE A 6 31.99 -8.90 14.16
C ILE A 6 32.05 -9.07 12.63
N ARG A 7 33.23 -9.01 12.02
CA ARG A 7 33.42 -9.25 10.58
C ARG A 7 33.05 -10.68 10.17
N ARG A 8 33.39 -11.70 10.97
CA ARG A 8 33.03 -13.10 10.69
C ARG A 8 31.53 -13.37 10.84
N CYS A 9 30.83 -12.69 11.78
CA CYS A 9 29.37 -12.76 11.86
C CYS A 9 28.72 -12.18 10.61
N HIS A 10 29.11 -10.98 10.19
CA HIS A 10 28.61 -10.38 8.96
C HIS A 10 28.90 -11.18 7.70
N GLU A 11 30.05 -11.85 7.65
CA GLU A 11 30.44 -12.69 6.51
C GLU A 11 29.68 -14.03 6.48
N LYS A 12 29.37 -14.61 7.64
CA LYS A 12 28.50 -15.81 7.75
C LYS A 12 27.06 -15.51 7.42
N ASP A 13 26.52 -14.37 7.86
CA ASP A 13 25.17 -13.94 7.52
C ASP A 13 25.05 -13.61 6.02
N ALA A 14 26.08 -13.02 5.42
CA ALA A 14 26.16 -12.81 3.97
C ALA A 14 26.27 -14.12 3.17
N LEU A 15 26.92 -15.15 3.72
CA LEU A 15 27.05 -16.47 3.07
C LEU A 15 25.76 -17.28 3.14
N MET A 16 25.02 -17.22 4.24
CA MET A 16 23.71 -17.88 4.39
C MET A 16 22.60 -17.23 3.51
N LEU A 17 22.72 -15.94 3.21
CA LEU A 17 21.77 -15.22 2.36
C LEU A 17 22.04 -15.34 0.85
N LYS A 18 23.22 -15.86 0.46
CA LYS A 18 23.58 -16.05 -0.96
C LYS A 18 22.60 -16.92 -1.76
N PRO A 19 22.11 -18.09 -1.25
CA PRO A 19 21.14 -18.90 -2.00
C PRO A 19 19.73 -18.32 -2.03
N LEU A 20 19.36 -17.44 -1.10
CA LEU A 20 18.02 -16.83 -1.00
C LEU A 20 17.87 -15.55 -1.85
N LYS A 21 18.99 -14.94 -2.30
CA LYS A 21 18.96 -13.68 -3.07
C LYS A 21 18.04 -13.71 -4.31
N PRO A 22 18.02 -14.78 -5.16
CA PRO A 22 17.13 -14.81 -6.32
C PRO A 22 15.65 -14.99 -5.95
N PHE A 23 15.35 -15.61 -4.80
CA PHE A 23 13.97 -15.87 -4.35
C PHE A 23 13.40 -14.75 -3.47
N LEU A 24 14.25 -13.88 -2.92
CA LEU A 24 13.81 -12.81 -2.02
C LEU A 24 12.72 -11.90 -2.61
N PRO A 25 12.81 -11.41 -3.87
CA PRO A 25 11.74 -10.60 -4.46
C PRO A 25 10.40 -11.35 -4.53
N TRP A 26 10.41 -12.66 -4.82
CA TRP A 26 9.21 -13.49 -4.88
C TRP A 26 8.59 -13.71 -3.51
N MET A 27 9.42 -13.94 -2.48
CA MET A 27 8.95 -14.07 -1.09
C MET A 27 8.33 -12.77 -0.59
N LEU A 28 8.98 -11.63 -0.88
CA LEU A 28 8.45 -10.32 -0.54
C LEU A 28 7.12 -10.08 -1.27
N LEU A 29 7.04 -10.40 -2.55
CA LEU A 29 5.85 -10.24 -3.36
C LEU A 29 4.67 -11.03 -2.81
N LEU A 30 4.88 -12.30 -2.40
CA LEU A 30 3.87 -13.13 -1.74
C LEU A 30 3.45 -12.56 -0.38
N ALA A 31 4.42 -12.24 0.48
CA ALA A 31 4.14 -11.71 1.82
C ALA A 31 3.34 -10.41 1.77
N MET A 32 3.73 -9.48 0.89
CA MET A 32 3.03 -8.21 0.69
C MET A 32 1.62 -8.42 0.16
N GLY A 33 1.47 -9.31 -0.83
CA GLY A 33 0.18 -9.60 -1.44
C GLY A 33 -0.81 -10.19 -0.44
N LEU A 34 -0.37 -11.15 0.36
CA LEU A 34 -1.18 -11.75 1.44
C LEU A 34 -1.53 -10.70 2.51
N GLY A 35 -0.56 -9.88 2.91
CA GLY A 35 -0.76 -8.84 3.92
C GLY A 35 -1.74 -7.75 3.45
N TRP A 36 -1.54 -7.16 2.29
CA TRP A 36 -2.46 -6.13 1.79
C TRP A 36 -3.86 -6.67 1.48
N GLY A 37 -3.97 -7.94 1.04
CA GLY A 37 -5.29 -8.57 0.92
C GLY A 37 -6.05 -8.64 2.24
N LEU A 38 -5.35 -8.99 3.35
CA LEU A 38 -5.91 -8.96 4.70
C LEU A 38 -6.26 -7.53 5.14
N ALA A 39 -5.43 -6.55 4.79
CA ALA A 39 -5.64 -5.15 5.17
C ALA A 39 -7.00 -4.60 4.71
N PHE A 40 -7.53 -5.01 3.55
CA PHE A 40 -8.86 -4.61 3.09
C PHE A 40 -9.97 -5.16 3.99
N SER A 41 -9.85 -6.39 4.44
CA SER A 41 -10.80 -6.99 5.38
C SER A 41 -10.74 -6.31 6.75
N LEU A 42 -9.54 -6.00 7.26
CA LEU A 42 -9.38 -5.24 8.50
C LEU A 42 -9.96 -3.83 8.39
N ALA A 43 -9.75 -3.14 7.27
CA ALA A 43 -10.35 -1.83 7.02
C ALA A 43 -11.88 -1.91 7.05
N LYS A 44 -12.47 -2.93 6.42
CA LYS A 44 -13.92 -3.16 6.45
C LYS A 44 -14.42 -3.45 7.86
N MET A 45 -13.74 -4.33 8.62
CA MET A 45 -14.09 -4.63 10.01
C MET A 45 -14.09 -3.36 10.87
N ALA A 46 -13.08 -2.52 10.74
CA ALA A 46 -12.98 -1.29 11.51
C ALA A 46 -14.10 -0.29 11.16
N ILE A 47 -14.46 -0.17 9.88
CA ILE A 47 -15.58 0.70 9.45
C ILE A 47 -16.91 0.16 9.97
N LEU A 48 -17.15 -1.15 9.90
CA LEU A 48 -18.36 -1.78 10.44
C LEU A 48 -18.45 -1.65 11.96
N ALA A 49 -17.31 -1.53 12.65
CA ALA A 49 -17.24 -1.25 14.08
C ALA A 49 -17.39 0.24 14.45
N GLY A 50 -17.81 1.09 13.50
CA GLY A 50 -18.08 2.51 13.73
C GLY A 50 -16.98 3.47 13.27
N GLY A 51 -15.92 2.97 12.63
CA GLY A 51 -14.87 3.83 12.07
C GLY A 51 -15.37 4.68 10.91
N MET A 52 -14.97 5.94 10.89
CA MET A 52 -15.31 6.89 9.82
C MET A 52 -14.15 7.02 8.82
N PRO A 53 -14.40 7.10 7.49
CA PRO A 53 -13.37 6.97 6.46
C PRO A 53 -12.14 7.88 6.62
N PHE A 54 -12.31 9.18 6.74
CA PHE A 54 -11.17 10.10 6.93
C PHE A 54 -10.47 9.91 8.28
N GLY A 55 -11.23 9.67 9.35
CA GLY A 55 -10.68 9.40 10.68
C GLY A 55 -9.88 8.09 10.69
N MET A 56 -10.36 7.04 10.01
CA MET A 56 -9.65 5.78 9.85
C MET A 56 -8.33 5.98 9.09
N ALA A 57 -8.37 6.67 7.95
CA ALA A 57 -7.16 6.96 7.19
C ALA A 57 -6.17 7.83 7.99
N PHE A 58 -6.67 8.83 8.74
CA PHE A 58 -5.84 9.66 9.63
C PHE A 58 -5.15 8.82 10.71
N TRP A 59 -5.92 8.06 11.50
CA TRP A 59 -5.36 7.25 12.59
C TRP A 59 -4.39 6.18 12.11
N GLN A 60 -4.68 5.56 10.96
CA GLN A 60 -3.75 4.61 10.32
C GLN A 60 -2.41 5.28 10.00
N MET A 61 -2.43 6.51 9.47
CA MET A 61 -1.20 7.24 9.15
C MET A 61 -0.45 7.71 10.40
N VAL A 62 -1.17 8.13 11.44
CA VAL A 62 -0.56 8.47 12.74
C VAL A 62 0.13 7.24 13.32
N ALA A 63 -0.54 6.09 13.37
CA ALA A 63 0.04 4.85 13.86
C ALA A 63 1.29 4.45 13.04
N ALA A 64 1.22 4.50 11.71
CA ALA A 64 2.34 4.19 10.83
C ALA A 64 3.51 5.18 11.02
N CYS A 65 3.23 6.48 11.15
CA CYS A 65 4.24 7.51 11.40
C CYS A 65 4.97 7.25 12.71
N VAL A 66 4.23 7.03 13.81
CA VAL A 66 4.80 6.77 15.14
C VAL A 66 5.65 5.49 15.12
N MET A 67 5.14 4.40 14.55
CA MET A 67 5.90 3.14 14.46
C MET A 67 7.18 3.30 13.65
N CYS A 68 7.13 3.96 12.48
CA CYS A 68 8.32 4.19 11.66
C CYS A 68 9.33 5.10 12.39
N PHE A 69 8.85 6.14 13.10
CA PHE A 69 9.70 7.00 13.92
C PHE A 69 10.43 6.21 14.99
N VAL A 70 9.70 5.41 15.78
CA VAL A 70 10.28 4.57 16.83
C VAL A 70 11.32 3.60 16.27
N ILE A 71 11.02 2.91 15.15
CA ILE A 71 11.95 2.00 14.49
C ILE A 71 13.22 2.75 14.02
N CYS A 72 13.08 3.93 13.42
CA CYS A 72 14.21 4.76 12.99
C CYS A 72 15.09 5.17 14.18
N GLN A 73 14.50 5.55 15.33
CA GLN A 73 15.24 5.89 16.54
C GLN A 73 16.00 4.68 17.09
N ILE A 74 15.36 3.51 17.19
CA ILE A 74 16.02 2.27 17.63
C ILE A 74 17.18 1.89 16.71
N GLN A 75 17.00 2.05 15.39
CA GLN A 75 18.05 1.77 14.40
C GLN A 75 19.11 2.88 14.29
N ARG A 76 18.97 3.98 15.03
CA ARG A 76 19.81 5.17 14.98
C ARG A 76 19.99 5.74 13.56
N LYS A 77 18.90 5.71 12.77
CA LYS A 77 18.86 6.25 11.42
C LYS A 77 18.16 7.61 11.43
N PRO A 78 18.90 8.72 11.35
CA PRO A 78 18.28 10.05 11.38
C PRO A 78 17.42 10.25 10.14
N ILE A 79 16.19 10.75 10.34
CA ILE A 79 15.24 11.00 9.25
C ILE A 79 15.63 12.31 8.57
N PRO A 80 15.94 12.32 7.26
CA PRO A 80 16.31 13.52 6.56
C PRO A 80 15.11 14.46 6.39
N MET A 81 15.27 15.73 6.81
CA MET A 81 14.23 16.77 6.70
C MET A 81 14.71 17.94 5.80
N THR A 82 15.46 17.61 4.74
CA THR A 82 15.86 18.59 3.73
C THR A 82 14.67 18.99 2.87
N ARG A 83 14.71 20.17 2.23
CA ARG A 83 13.64 20.62 1.32
C ARG A 83 13.31 19.59 0.25
N GLN A 84 14.31 18.90 -0.29
CA GLN A 84 14.13 17.86 -1.29
C GLN A 84 13.46 16.60 -0.70
N ALA A 85 13.84 16.19 0.53
CA ALA A 85 13.21 15.06 1.22
C ALA A 85 11.74 15.39 1.52
N ILE A 86 11.45 16.57 2.04
CA ILE A 86 10.07 17.02 2.32
C ILE A 86 9.22 17.02 1.06
N ALA A 87 9.72 17.56 -0.06
CA ALA A 87 8.99 17.56 -1.33
C ALA A 87 8.67 16.12 -1.82
N ASN A 88 9.62 15.18 -1.65
CA ASN A 88 9.38 13.79 -1.97
C ASN A 88 8.40 13.12 -1.01
N TYR A 89 8.45 13.42 0.28
CA TYR A 89 7.49 12.93 1.27
C TYR A 89 6.06 13.40 0.96
N LEU A 90 5.90 14.69 0.63
CA LEU A 90 4.61 15.24 0.20
C LEU A 90 4.08 14.55 -1.05
N LEU A 91 4.94 14.35 -2.05
CA LEU A 91 4.53 13.67 -3.28
C LEU A 91 4.09 12.23 -3.01
N VAL A 92 4.87 11.46 -2.24
CA VAL A 92 4.50 10.07 -1.88
C VAL A 92 3.26 10.06 -0.98
N SER A 93 3.11 11.06 -0.09
CA SER A 93 1.90 11.21 0.73
C SER A 93 0.64 11.29 -0.13
N VAL A 94 0.64 12.11 -1.16
CA VAL A 94 -0.51 12.24 -2.07
C VAL A 94 -0.70 10.97 -2.90
N LEU A 95 0.39 10.43 -3.46
CA LEU A 95 0.33 9.31 -4.41
C LEU A 95 0.10 7.94 -3.77
N ALA A 96 0.55 7.72 -2.55
CA ALA A 96 0.50 6.40 -1.92
C ALA A 96 -0.29 6.34 -0.61
N SER A 97 -0.52 7.49 0.05
CA SER A 97 -1.14 7.51 1.37
C SER A 97 -2.48 8.24 1.37
N SER A 98 -2.51 9.57 1.32
CA SER A 98 -3.70 10.37 1.60
C SER A 98 -4.86 10.08 0.64
N VAL A 99 -4.64 10.19 -0.68
CA VAL A 99 -5.72 10.00 -1.67
C VAL A 99 -6.12 8.53 -1.77
N PRO A 100 -5.20 7.57 -1.99
CA PRO A 100 -5.57 6.16 -2.09
C PRO A 100 -6.28 5.64 -0.83
N SER A 101 -5.72 5.91 0.37
CA SER A 101 -6.32 5.43 1.62
C SER A 101 -7.70 6.01 1.85
N SER A 102 -7.92 7.30 1.58
CA SER A 102 -9.23 7.90 1.68
C SER A 102 -10.24 7.23 0.75
N CYS A 103 -9.89 7.06 -0.53
CA CYS A 103 -10.77 6.41 -1.50
C CYS A 103 -11.12 4.97 -1.08
N LEU A 104 -10.12 4.20 -0.62
CA LEU A 104 -10.32 2.82 -0.18
C LEU A 104 -11.15 2.74 1.10
N MET A 105 -10.96 3.64 2.08
CA MET A 105 -11.76 3.68 3.31
C MET A 105 -13.22 4.03 3.04
N PHE A 106 -13.48 4.99 2.13
CA PHE A 106 -14.85 5.29 1.71
C PHE A 106 -15.53 4.10 1.03
N ALA A 107 -14.80 3.38 0.18
CA ALA A 107 -15.31 2.19 -0.48
C ALA A 107 -15.53 1.04 0.50
N ALA A 108 -14.65 0.85 1.50
CA ALA A 108 -14.69 -0.29 2.43
C ALA A 108 -16.01 -0.44 3.20
N GLY A 109 -16.68 0.69 3.50
CA GLY A 109 -18.00 0.68 4.15
C GLY A 109 -19.16 0.28 3.24
N ARG A 110 -19.00 0.30 1.91
CA ARG A 110 -20.06 0.19 0.92
C ARG A 110 -19.87 -0.93 -0.10
N VAL A 111 -18.66 -1.45 -0.18
CA VAL A 111 -18.27 -2.47 -1.16
C VAL A 111 -17.66 -3.66 -0.42
N PRO A 112 -17.90 -4.91 -0.85
CA PRO A 112 -17.21 -6.08 -0.32
C PRO A 112 -15.68 -5.93 -0.45
N ALA A 113 -14.94 -6.38 0.57
CA ALA A 113 -13.47 -6.26 0.60
C ALA A 113 -12.80 -6.93 -0.62
N GLY A 114 -13.34 -8.10 -1.06
CA GLY A 114 -12.86 -8.78 -2.25
C GLY A 114 -13.05 -7.98 -3.54
N VAL A 115 -14.14 -7.22 -3.65
CA VAL A 115 -14.39 -6.34 -4.81
C VAL A 115 -13.37 -5.19 -4.85
N ILE A 116 -13.05 -4.59 -3.68
CA ILE A 116 -11.98 -3.58 -3.59
C ILE A 116 -10.64 -4.18 -4.01
N ALA A 117 -10.32 -5.39 -3.56
CA ALA A 117 -9.10 -6.09 -3.95
C ALA A 117 -9.01 -6.31 -5.47
N ILE A 118 -10.13 -6.59 -6.16
CA ILE A 118 -10.16 -6.72 -7.61
C ILE A 118 -9.78 -5.41 -8.32
N THR A 119 -10.19 -4.25 -7.78
CA THR A 119 -9.81 -2.95 -8.40
C THR A 119 -8.29 -2.73 -8.37
N ILE A 120 -7.58 -3.28 -7.39
CA ILE A 120 -6.13 -3.17 -7.27
C ILE A 120 -5.39 -3.99 -8.33
N ALA A 121 -6.02 -5.02 -8.92
CA ALA A 121 -5.43 -5.81 -10.00
C ALA A 121 -5.03 -4.98 -11.23
N ILE A 122 -5.54 -3.77 -11.38
CA ILE A 122 -5.19 -2.85 -12.48
C ILE A 122 -3.83 -2.17 -12.25
N VAL A 123 -3.30 -2.12 -11.03
CA VAL A 123 -2.04 -1.42 -10.72
C VAL A 123 -0.88 -1.85 -11.62
N PRO A 124 -0.59 -3.16 -11.84
CA PRO A 124 0.49 -3.57 -12.73
C PRO A 124 0.33 -3.04 -14.15
N MET A 125 -0.90 -3.06 -14.65
CA MET A 125 -1.22 -2.63 -16.02
C MET A 125 -1.05 -1.13 -16.20
N LEU A 126 -1.56 -0.33 -15.25
CA LEU A 126 -1.37 1.12 -15.25
C LEU A 126 0.11 1.49 -15.06
N THR A 127 0.83 0.76 -14.19
CA THR A 127 2.28 0.97 -14.02
C THR A 127 3.04 0.71 -15.32
N TYR A 128 2.69 -0.37 -16.05
CA TYR A 128 3.29 -0.69 -17.34
C TYR A 128 2.95 0.37 -18.38
N ALA A 129 1.69 0.77 -18.50
CA ALA A 129 1.25 1.80 -19.45
C ALA A 129 1.99 3.13 -19.22
N LEU A 130 2.13 3.55 -17.95
CA LEU A 130 2.90 4.75 -17.59
C LEU A 130 4.39 4.59 -17.88
N ALA A 131 5.01 3.45 -17.55
CA ALA A 131 6.43 3.19 -17.81
C ALA A 131 6.72 3.25 -19.32
N THR A 132 5.83 2.68 -20.14
CA THR A 132 5.94 2.66 -21.60
C THR A 132 5.75 4.06 -22.20
N SER A 133 4.74 4.82 -21.75
CA SER A 133 4.51 6.19 -22.22
C SER A 133 5.67 7.13 -21.88
N MET A 134 6.41 6.85 -20.82
CA MET A 134 7.61 7.60 -20.42
C MET A 134 8.91 7.08 -21.08
N GLY A 135 8.82 6.11 -22.00
CA GLY A 135 9.98 5.53 -22.69
C GLY A 135 10.91 4.70 -21.81
N ARG A 136 10.43 4.27 -20.62
CA ARG A 136 11.22 3.48 -19.67
C ARG A 136 11.09 1.97 -19.89
N GLU A 137 10.12 1.55 -20.69
CA GLU A 137 9.85 0.14 -21.04
C GLU A 137 9.50 0.02 -22.52
N HIS A 138 9.87 -1.13 -23.11
CA HIS A 138 9.50 -1.45 -24.48
C HIS A 138 8.03 -1.89 -24.58
N GLN A 139 7.39 -1.49 -25.67
CA GLN A 139 6.03 -1.92 -25.94
C GLN A 139 5.98 -3.43 -26.21
N SER A 140 5.06 -4.12 -25.53
CA SER A 140 4.80 -5.55 -25.72
C SER A 140 3.30 -5.76 -25.87
N LEU A 141 2.90 -6.37 -26.98
CA LEU A 141 1.48 -6.69 -27.26
C LEU A 141 0.89 -7.61 -26.18
N ILE A 142 1.69 -8.55 -25.65
CA ILE A 142 1.24 -9.46 -24.56
C ILE A 142 0.93 -8.67 -23.29
N ARG A 143 1.75 -7.66 -22.95
CA ARG A 143 1.48 -6.83 -21.75
C ARG A 143 0.32 -5.86 -21.98
N LEU A 144 0.15 -5.39 -23.20
CA LEU A 144 -0.97 -4.53 -23.59
C LEU A 144 -2.29 -5.29 -23.55
N SER A 145 -2.32 -6.56 -24.01
CA SER A 145 -3.53 -7.41 -23.87
C SER A 145 -3.93 -7.61 -22.42
N GLY A 146 -2.96 -7.71 -21.48
CA GLY A 146 -3.22 -7.71 -20.04
C GLY A 146 -3.98 -6.46 -19.57
N LEU A 147 -3.60 -5.27 -20.05
CA LEU A 147 -4.30 -4.01 -19.73
C LEU A 147 -5.78 -4.08 -20.18
N PHE A 148 -6.05 -4.56 -21.39
CA PHE A 148 -7.43 -4.76 -21.87
C PHE A 148 -8.20 -5.77 -21.03
N CYS A 149 -7.59 -6.89 -20.65
CA CYS A 149 -8.22 -7.87 -19.77
C CYS A 149 -8.59 -7.28 -18.40
N GLY A 150 -7.75 -6.41 -17.84
CA GLY A 150 -8.05 -5.73 -16.57
C GLY A 150 -9.20 -4.74 -16.68
N ILE A 151 -9.26 -3.98 -17.77
CA ILE A 151 -10.40 -3.08 -18.04
C ILE A 151 -11.69 -3.90 -18.20
N ILE A 152 -11.64 -5.00 -18.96
CA ILE A 152 -12.77 -5.91 -19.13
C ILE A 152 -13.21 -6.49 -17.77
N ALA A 153 -12.28 -6.89 -16.92
CA ALA A 153 -12.60 -7.43 -15.58
C ALA A 153 -13.38 -6.41 -14.73
N ILE A 154 -12.99 -5.14 -14.74
CA ILE A 154 -13.75 -4.09 -14.03
C ILE A 154 -15.11 -3.85 -14.71
N LEU A 155 -15.18 -3.84 -16.03
CA LEU A 155 -16.47 -3.68 -16.73
C LEU A 155 -17.42 -4.83 -16.39
N LEU A 156 -16.93 -6.08 -16.35
CA LEU A 156 -17.70 -7.26 -15.97
C LEU A 156 -18.14 -7.21 -14.49
N LEU A 157 -17.40 -6.51 -13.63
CA LEU A 157 -17.78 -6.31 -12.24
C LEU A 157 -18.87 -5.25 -12.08
N VAL A 158 -18.80 -4.18 -12.88
CA VAL A 158 -19.66 -2.98 -12.71
C VAL A 158 -20.94 -3.06 -13.55
N VAL A 159 -20.85 -3.58 -14.79
CA VAL A 159 -21.96 -3.52 -15.77
C VAL A 159 -23.09 -4.52 -15.48
N PRO A 160 -22.85 -5.83 -15.21
CA PRO A 160 -23.93 -6.77 -15.02
C PRO A 160 -24.72 -6.50 -13.74
N SER A 161 -26.05 -6.60 -13.84
CA SER A 161 -26.97 -6.38 -12.70
C SER A 161 -26.85 -7.42 -11.59
N THR A 162 -26.28 -8.58 -11.91
CA THR A 162 -26.12 -9.74 -11.01
C THR A 162 -24.76 -9.79 -10.31
N SER A 163 -23.79 -8.95 -10.71
CA SER A 163 -22.42 -8.98 -10.18
C SER A 163 -22.27 -8.35 -8.79
N LEU A 164 -23.18 -7.49 -8.40
CA LEU A 164 -23.13 -6.76 -7.14
C LEU A 164 -24.44 -6.97 -6.38
N PRO A 165 -24.37 -7.11 -5.04
CA PRO A 165 -25.57 -7.19 -4.19
C PRO A 165 -26.46 -5.98 -4.30
N ASP A 166 -25.88 -4.79 -4.53
CA ASP A 166 -26.57 -3.52 -4.69
C ASP A 166 -25.86 -2.62 -5.72
N ARG A 167 -26.63 -2.04 -6.65
CA ARG A 167 -26.10 -1.09 -7.64
C ARG A 167 -25.64 0.24 -7.06
N SER A 168 -26.09 0.60 -5.87
CA SER A 168 -25.57 1.76 -5.15
C SER A 168 -24.07 1.64 -4.81
N ALA A 169 -23.49 0.44 -4.91
CA ALA A 169 -22.06 0.19 -4.74
C ALA A 169 -21.19 0.67 -5.94
N VAL A 170 -21.77 0.82 -7.15
CA VAL A 170 -21.01 1.17 -8.37
C VAL A 170 -20.22 2.47 -8.23
N PRO A 171 -20.75 3.60 -7.75
CA PRO A 171 -19.96 4.81 -7.55
C PRO A 171 -18.76 4.60 -6.64
N TRP A 172 -18.90 3.74 -5.63
CA TRP A 172 -17.84 3.45 -4.66
C TRP A 172 -16.73 2.54 -5.23
N ILE A 173 -17.07 1.68 -6.20
CA ILE A 173 -16.07 0.93 -6.97
C ILE A 173 -15.26 1.90 -7.83
N LEU A 174 -15.90 2.88 -8.46
CA LEU A 174 -15.19 3.91 -9.23
C LEU A 174 -14.29 4.77 -8.34
N VAL A 175 -14.76 5.12 -7.13
CA VAL A 175 -13.92 5.80 -6.12
C VAL A 175 -12.73 4.93 -5.73
N ALA A 176 -12.94 3.64 -5.49
CA ALA A 176 -11.85 2.71 -5.19
C ALA A 176 -10.84 2.60 -6.34
N ALA A 177 -11.30 2.67 -7.60
CA ALA A 177 -10.47 2.60 -8.81
C ALA A 177 -9.55 3.83 -9.00
N ILE A 178 -9.75 4.91 -8.26
CA ILE A 178 -8.81 6.04 -8.20
C ILE A 178 -7.49 5.60 -7.56
N ALA A 179 -7.54 4.77 -6.51
CA ALA A 179 -6.35 4.34 -5.78
C ALA A 179 -5.30 3.64 -6.65
N PRO A 180 -5.61 2.65 -7.51
CA PRO A 180 -4.64 2.02 -8.40
C PRO A 180 -3.97 3.00 -9.37
N THR A 181 -4.66 4.05 -9.82
CA THR A 181 -4.06 5.08 -10.67
C THR A 181 -2.97 5.85 -9.93
N PHE A 182 -3.26 6.29 -8.71
CA PHE A 182 -2.29 6.96 -7.86
C PHE A 182 -1.12 6.05 -7.46
N HIS A 183 -1.39 4.78 -7.16
CA HIS A 183 -0.34 3.79 -6.90
C HIS A 183 0.56 3.56 -8.11
N ALA A 184 0.03 3.51 -9.33
CA ALA A 184 0.83 3.37 -10.54
C ALA A 184 1.79 4.57 -10.73
N PHE A 185 1.31 5.80 -10.51
CA PHE A 185 2.17 6.99 -10.51
C PHE A 185 3.25 6.91 -9.42
N ASN A 186 2.89 6.46 -8.21
CA ASN A 186 3.85 6.28 -7.13
C ASN A 186 4.93 5.23 -7.47
N ASN A 187 4.56 4.12 -8.11
CA ASN A 187 5.50 3.09 -8.52
C ASN A 187 6.58 3.65 -9.43
N ILE A 188 6.19 4.50 -10.39
CA ILE A 188 7.15 5.21 -11.25
C ILE A 188 7.93 6.27 -10.49
N ASN A 189 7.30 7.00 -9.57
CA ASN A 189 7.99 8.00 -8.75
C ASN A 189 9.10 7.36 -7.89
N LEU A 190 8.86 6.18 -7.32
CA LEU A 190 9.85 5.46 -6.49
C LEU A 190 11.10 5.01 -7.25
N THR A 191 11.07 4.97 -8.59
CA THR A 191 12.26 4.66 -9.42
C THR A 191 13.19 5.86 -9.66
N ARG A 192 12.80 7.07 -9.23
CA ARG A 192 13.65 8.26 -9.39
C ARG A 192 14.92 8.08 -8.54
N PRO A 193 16.11 8.50 -9.05
CA PRO A 193 17.38 8.30 -8.35
C PRO A 193 17.38 8.79 -6.90
N VAL A 194 16.73 9.93 -6.65
CA VAL A 194 16.58 10.49 -5.30
C VAL A 194 15.81 9.56 -4.36
N MET A 195 14.75 8.92 -4.88
CA MET A 195 13.90 8.00 -4.10
C MET A 195 14.59 6.66 -3.89
N ALA A 196 15.29 6.16 -4.91
CA ALA A 196 16.06 4.90 -4.83
C ALA A 196 17.18 4.95 -3.79
N GLY A 197 17.75 6.13 -3.53
CA GLY A 197 18.77 6.35 -2.49
C GLY A 197 18.21 6.54 -1.09
N MET A 198 16.90 6.71 -0.92
CA MET A 198 16.28 6.90 0.39
C MET A 198 15.96 5.57 1.08
N HIS A 199 16.14 5.54 2.40
CA HIS A 199 15.75 4.35 3.18
C HIS A 199 14.21 4.19 3.17
N PRO A 200 13.67 2.97 2.96
CA PRO A 200 12.21 2.75 2.88
C PRO A 200 11.44 3.32 4.08
N LEU A 201 11.94 3.13 5.31
CA LEU A 201 11.29 3.66 6.51
C LEU A 201 11.20 5.18 6.53
N HIS A 202 12.17 5.92 5.96
CA HIS A 202 12.11 7.38 5.86
C HIS A 202 11.00 7.81 4.90
N ILE A 203 10.86 7.12 3.77
CA ILE A 203 9.80 7.38 2.78
C ILE A 203 8.43 7.16 3.42
N ILE A 204 8.26 6.02 4.13
CA ILE A 204 6.99 5.68 4.79
C ILE A 204 6.68 6.65 5.91
N PHE A 205 7.66 6.97 6.76
CA PHE A 205 7.50 7.97 7.80
C PHE A 205 7.01 9.31 7.24
N GLY A 206 7.76 9.87 6.28
CA GLY A 206 7.42 11.16 5.70
C GLY A 206 6.07 11.17 4.98
N ALA A 207 5.77 10.12 4.20
CA ALA A 207 4.49 9.99 3.52
C ALA A 207 3.30 9.96 4.50
N ASN A 208 3.43 9.20 5.60
CA ASN A 208 2.37 9.12 6.61
C ASN A 208 2.30 10.38 7.48
N LEU A 209 3.42 11.03 7.80
CA LEU A 209 3.43 12.31 8.52
C LEU A 209 2.63 13.38 7.76
N PHE A 210 2.99 13.62 6.51
CA PHE A 210 2.30 14.63 5.68
C PHE A 210 0.88 14.17 5.32
N GLY A 211 0.64 12.87 5.21
CA GLY A 211 -0.70 12.30 5.04
C GLY A 211 -1.60 12.59 6.24
N ALA A 212 -1.12 12.35 7.45
CA ALA A 212 -1.84 12.69 8.67
C ALA A 212 -2.10 14.20 8.77
N MET A 213 -1.11 15.04 8.45
CA MET A 213 -1.29 16.50 8.45
C MET A 213 -2.35 16.99 7.46
N THR A 214 -2.48 16.35 6.30
CA THR A 214 -3.51 16.71 5.30
C THR A 214 -4.88 16.15 5.66
N LEU A 215 -4.94 14.96 6.26
CA LEU A 215 -6.21 14.33 6.62
C LEU A 215 -6.79 14.82 7.95
N LEU A 216 -5.98 15.38 8.84
CA LEU A 216 -6.48 15.95 10.10
C LEU A 216 -7.56 17.02 9.87
N PRO A 217 -7.31 18.11 9.12
CA PRO A 217 -8.34 19.12 8.87
C PRO A 217 -9.54 18.54 8.11
N LEU A 218 -9.35 17.60 7.19
CA LEU A 218 -10.45 16.96 6.47
C LEU A 218 -11.32 16.10 7.39
N SER A 219 -10.71 15.33 8.31
CA SER A 219 -11.43 14.50 9.25
C SER A 219 -12.22 15.33 10.27
N LEU A 220 -11.67 16.46 10.72
CA LEU A 220 -12.35 17.40 11.61
C LEU A 220 -13.52 18.11 10.89
N ALA A 221 -13.27 18.67 9.71
CA ALA A 221 -14.27 19.41 8.95
C ALA A 221 -15.43 18.53 8.46
N SER A 222 -15.19 17.25 8.18
CA SER A 222 -16.21 16.29 7.74
C SER A 222 -16.98 15.61 8.90
N GLY A 223 -16.56 15.84 10.15
CA GLY A 223 -17.11 15.12 11.30
C GLY A 223 -16.70 13.65 11.38
N HIS A 224 -15.69 13.24 10.62
CA HIS A 224 -15.19 11.86 10.61
C HIS A 224 -14.12 11.58 11.68
N MET A 225 -13.76 12.60 12.48
CA MET A 225 -12.83 12.40 13.58
C MET A 225 -13.53 11.69 14.73
N PHE A 226 -12.90 10.65 15.25
CA PHE A 226 -13.36 9.91 16.43
C PHE A 226 -12.19 9.68 17.40
N PRO A 227 -12.46 9.68 18.72
CA PRO A 227 -11.44 9.32 19.71
C PRO A 227 -11.19 7.81 19.67
N LEU A 228 -9.95 7.40 19.91
CA LEU A 228 -9.64 6.00 20.19
C LEU A 228 -10.10 5.68 21.62
N ALA A 229 -10.93 4.66 21.76
CA ALA A 229 -11.48 4.26 23.04
C ALA A 229 -10.56 3.24 23.75
N PHE A 230 -10.49 3.32 25.06
CA PHE A 230 -9.82 2.31 25.87
C PHE A 230 -10.82 1.68 26.86
N PRO A 231 -10.87 0.36 27.02
CA PRO A 231 -10.01 -0.68 26.40
C PRO A 231 -10.26 -0.83 24.89
N PHE A 232 -9.21 -1.19 24.13
CA PHE A 232 -9.28 -1.32 22.67
C PHE A 232 -10.28 -2.39 22.25
N GLY A 233 -11.21 -2.00 21.36
CA GLY A 233 -12.18 -2.87 20.72
C GLY A 233 -11.73 -3.36 19.34
N VAL A 234 -12.72 -3.86 18.58
CA VAL A 234 -12.50 -4.36 17.21
C VAL A 234 -11.96 -3.25 16.29
N LEU A 235 -12.47 -2.02 16.45
CA LEU A 235 -12.07 -0.87 15.63
C LEU A 235 -10.58 -0.59 15.78
N GLU A 236 -10.12 -0.42 17.03
CA GLU A 236 -8.74 -0.04 17.32
C GLU A 236 -7.76 -1.16 16.94
N TRP A 237 -8.08 -2.42 17.26
CA TRP A 237 -7.23 -3.55 16.89
C TRP A 237 -7.15 -3.76 15.38
N ALA A 238 -8.26 -3.61 14.65
CA ALA A 238 -8.28 -3.71 13.20
C ALA A 238 -7.49 -2.55 12.55
N LEU A 239 -7.61 -1.33 13.08
CA LEU A 239 -6.85 -0.16 12.64
C LEU A 239 -5.36 -0.35 12.88
N PHE A 240 -4.96 -0.77 14.07
CA PHE A 240 -3.56 -1.00 14.41
C PHE A 240 -2.95 -2.12 13.57
N GLY A 241 -3.66 -3.25 13.43
CA GLY A 241 -3.25 -4.37 12.58
C GLY A 241 -3.07 -3.95 11.12
N ASN A 242 -4.02 -3.15 10.59
CA ASN A 242 -3.93 -2.58 9.26
C ASN A 242 -2.68 -1.69 9.10
N ALA A 243 -2.37 -0.82 10.08
CA ALA A 243 -1.19 0.03 10.04
C ALA A 243 0.11 -0.78 10.05
N VAL A 244 0.22 -1.82 10.89
CA VAL A 244 1.39 -2.72 10.93
C VAL A 244 1.59 -3.42 9.59
N ILE A 245 0.53 -4.01 9.03
CA ILE A 245 0.57 -4.69 7.74
C ILE A 245 1.02 -3.73 6.64
N ASN A 246 0.45 -2.52 6.60
CA ASN A 246 0.82 -1.53 5.59
C ASN A 246 2.30 -1.13 5.67
N ILE A 247 2.86 -0.95 6.87
CA ILE A 247 4.29 -0.62 7.02
C ILE A 247 5.15 -1.76 6.48
N LEU A 248 4.90 -2.99 6.93
CA LEU A 248 5.68 -4.16 6.55
C LEU A 248 5.61 -4.39 5.03
N ALA A 249 4.40 -4.33 4.48
CA ALA A 249 4.17 -4.51 3.06
C ALA A 249 4.82 -3.38 2.24
N PHE A 250 4.73 -2.13 2.69
CA PHE A 250 5.32 -1.01 1.95
C PHE A 250 6.85 -1.00 1.99
N VAL A 251 7.46 -1.40 3.12
CA VAL A 251 8.92 -1.64 3.21
C VAL A 251 9.34 -2.71 2.21
N GLY A 252 8.64 -3.85 2.20
CA GLY A 252 8.86 -4.92 1.25
C GLY A 252 8.70 -4.45 -0.19
N PHE A 253 7.69 -3.63 -0.48
CA PHE A 253 7.39 -3.09 -1.81
C PHE A 253 8.50 -2.19 -2.34
N ILE A 254 8.95 -1.20 -1.55
CA ILE A 254 10.05 -0.32 -1.93
C ILE A 254 11.33 -1.15 -2.14
N THR A 255 11.59 -2.11 -1.26
CA THR A 255 12.73 -3.03 -1.40
C THR A 255 12.63 -3.85 -2.70
N THR A 256 11.44 -4.33 -3.03
CA THR A 256 11.21 -5.10 -4.28
C THR A 256 11.40 -4.21 -5.51
N ILE A 257 10.96 -2.93 -5.48
CA ILE A 257 11.24 -1.98 -6.56
C ILE A 257 12.75 -1.79 -6.75
N GLN A 258 13.49 -1.66 -5.66
CA GLN A 258 14.95 -1.49 -5.69
C GLN A 258 15.69 -2.73 -6.22
N LEU A 259 15.18 -3.94 -5.96
CA LEU A 259 15.78 -5.21 -6.36
C LEU A 259 15.38 -5.66 -7.77
N ALA A 260 14.11 -5.51 -8.14
CA ALA A 260 13.53 -6.13 -9.33
C ALA A 260 12.73 -5.16 -10.22
N GLY A 261 12.67 -3.88 -9.84
CA GLY A 261 11.99 -2.84 -10.60
C GLY A 261 10.48 -2.72 -10.33
N PRO A 262 9.87 -1.61 -10.81
CA PRO A 262 8.49 -1.25 -10.46
C PRO A 262 7.44 -2.17 -11.08
N ILE A 263 7.68 -2.69 -12.29
CA ILE A 263 6.76 -3.60 -12.97
C ILE A 263 6.68 -4.94 -12.24
N PHE A 264 7.84 -5.49 -11.80
CA PHE A 264 7.83 -6.71 -11.01
C PHE A 264 7.13 -6.48 -9.66
N ALA A 265 7.47 -5.43 -8.93
CA ALA A 265 6.85 -5.11 -7.65
C ALA A 265 5.33 -4.92 -7.78
N SER A 266 4.85 -4.31 -8.87
CA SER A 266 3.41 -4.10 -9.09
C SER A 266 2.62 -5.40 -9.26
N GLN A 267 3.26 -6.54 -9.61
CA GLN A 267 2.61 -7.85 -9.69
C GLN A 267 2.01 -8.28 -8.34
N THR A 268 2.45 -7.69 -7.23
CA THR A 268 1.80 -7.84 -5.92
C THR A 268 0.30 -7.61 -6.01
N GLY A 269 -0.18 -6.71 -6.89
CA GLY A 269 -1.60 -6.45 -7.11
C GLY A 269 -2.42 -7.70 -7.45
N TYR A 270 -1.87 -8.64 -8.20
CA TYR A 270 -2.58 -9.90 -8.52
C TYR A 270 -2.72 -10.80 -7.30
N ILE A 271 -1.67 -10.87 -6.46
CA ILE A 271 -1.72 -11.66 -5.22
C ILE A 271 -2.66 -11.00 -4.21
N VAL A 272 -2.62 -9.67 -4.11
CA VAL A 272 -3.57 -8.89 -3.31
C VAL A 272 -5.01 -9.19 -3.69
N THR A 273 -5.29 -9.29 -4.99
CA THR A 273 -6.63 -9.59 -5.48
C THR A 273 -7.10 -10.97 -5.03
N ILE A 274 -6.29 -11.99 -5.26
CA ILE A 274 -6.64 -13.37 -4.89
C ILE A 274 -6.77 -13.49 -3.36
N SER A 275 -5.79 -13.01 -2.62
CA SER A 275 -5.78 -13.08 -1.16
C SER A 275 -6.89 -12.23 -0.54
N GLY A 276 -7.20 -11.06 -1.09
CA GLY A 276 -8.27 -10.20 -0.60
C GLY A 276 -9.66 -10.81 -0.78
N VAL A 277 -9.89 -11.54 -1.88
CA VAL A 277 -11.13 -12.32 -2.06
C VAL A 277 -11.20 -13.45 -1.03
N ILE A 278 -10.11 -14.20 -0.85
CA ILE A 278 -10.05 -15.30 0.14
C ILE A 278 -10.30 -14.76 1.56
N TRP A 279 -9.59 -13.71 1.98
CA TRP A 279 -9.79 -13.10 3.30
C TRP A 279 -11.20 -12.53 3.46
N GLY A 280 -11.76 -11.94 2.39
CA GLY A 280 -13.14 -11.48 2.39
C GLY A 280 -14.16 -12.60 2.64
N MET A 281 -13.95 -13.78 2.04
CA MET A 281 -14.82 -14.95 2.26
C MET A 281 -14.62 -15.62 3.62
N VAL A 282 -13.41 -15.54 4.19
CA VAL A 282 -13.10 -16.16 5.49
C VAL A 282 -13.61 -15.31 6.67
N LEU A 283 -13.60 -13.98 6.52
CA LEU A 283 -13.90 -13.04 7.61
C LEU A 283 -15.33 -12.49 7.57
N PHE A 284 -16.03 -12.62 6.44
CA PHE A 284 -17.41 -12.16 6.22
C PHE A 284 -18.28 -13.23 5.55
#